data_504b6e94b6fe03c04aeef0729f8315d4
#
_entry.id   504b6e94b6fe03c04aeef0729f8315d4
#
_cell.length_a   1.000
_cell.length_b   1.000
_cell.length_c   1.000
_cell.angle_alpha   90.00
_cell.angle_beta   90.00
_cell.angle_gamma   90.00
#
_symmetry.space_group_name_H-M   'P 1'
#
loop_
_entity.id
_entity.type
_entity.pdbx_description
1 polymer ?
#
loop_
_entity_poly.entity_id
_entity_poly.type
_entity_poly.pdbx_seq_one_letter_code
_entity_poly.pdbx_strand_id
1 'polypeptide(L)'
;PVLPAVGAALRFLACAVGARTAVEIGTGCGSSGIWLLRGMRPGSTLTSVDTEPEYQRVARKAFTQAGFAQNQCRLILGRALDVLPRLSDGAYDMVFCDADARDYPDYLTAALRLLRVGGIVAFNNALLAGPDGLAGPDGEAAADDPDGVNPLDLASQVRANDLLVPVLLPLGDGLLAAVKRGD
;
A
#
# COMPACT_ATOMS: atom_id res chain seq x y z
N PRO A 1 -11.09 -0.07 -7.20
CA PRO A 1 -9.88 -0.02 -8.02
C PRO A 1 -9.17 1.31 -7.84
N VAL A 2 -7.83 1.30 -7.75
CA VAL A 2 -7.05 2.54 -7.72
C VAL A 2 -7.25 3.36 -9.00
N LEU A 3 -7.18 4.68 -8.88
CA LEU A 3 -7.21 5.57 -10.04
C LEU A 3 -6.00 5.34 -10.95
N PRO A 4 -6.13 5.54 -12.28
CA PRO A 4 -5.03 5.30 -13.21
C PRO A 4 -3.74 6.07 -12.88
N ALA A 5 -3.85 7.30 -12.37
CA ALA A 5 -2.70 8.11 -11.95
C ALA A 5 -1.96 7.47 -10.76
N VAL A 6 -2.69 6.97 -9.75
CA VAL A 6 -2.13 6.23 -8.62
C VAL A 6 -1.48 4.93 -9.12
N GLY A 7 -2.16 4.17 -9.99
CA GLY A 7 -1.61 2.96 -10.58
C GLY A 7 -0.30 3.21 -11.35
N ALA A 8 -0.25 4.28 -12.16
CA ALA A 8 0.96 4.67 -12.87
C ALA A 8 2.12 5.01 -11.91
N ALA A 9 1.84 5.71 -10.81
CA ALA A 9 2.83 5.99 -9.77
C ALA A 9 3.32 4.71 -9.09
N LEU A 10 2.43 3.77 -8.75
CA LEU A 10 2.82 2.46 -8.18
C LEU A 10 3.73 1.68 -9.11
N ARG A 11 3.39 1.63 -10.41
CA ARG A 11 4.24 1.02 -11.44
C ARG A 11 5.60 1.68 -11.52
N PHE A 12 5.64 3.02 -11.52
CA PHE A 12 6.88 3.79 -11.56
C PHE A 12 7.76 3.48 -10.34
N LEU A 13 7.19 3.53 -9.13
CA LEU A 13 7.92 3.26 -7.89
C LEU A 13 8.45 1.82 -7.85
N ALA A 14 7.64 0.84 -8.22
CA ALA A 14 8.06 -0.57 -8.29
C ALA A 14 9.22 -0.78 -9.28
N CYS A 15 9.18 -0.09 -10.43
CA CYS A 15 10.25 -0.10 -11.41
C CYS A 15 11.52 0.59 -10.88
N ALA A 16 11.37 1.78 -10.30
CA ALA A 16 12.49 2.58 -9.79
C ALA A 16 13.28 1.86 -8.68
N VAL A 17 12.58 1.17 -7.77
CA VAL A 17 13.21 0.38 -6.70
C VAL A 17 13.73 -0.97 -7.20
N GLY A 18 13.44 -1.33 -8.44
CA GLY A 18 13.79 -2.61 -9.03
C GLY A 18 13.14 -3.81 -8.32
N ALA A 19 11.87 -3.65 -7.92
CA ALA A 19 11.17 -4.58 -7.06
C ALA A 19 11.13 -6.01 -7.63
N ARG A 20 11.48 -6.97 -6.78
CA ARG A 20 11.33 -8.43 -6.99
C ARG A 20 10.29 -9.04 -6.08
N THR A 21 10.13 -8.47 -4.89
CA THR A 21 9.19 -8.91 -3.87
C THR A 21 8.42 -7.71 -3.33
N ALA A 22 7.10 -7.79 -3.36
CA ALA A 22 6.23 -6.76 -2.83
C ALA A 22 5.13 -7.37 -1.96
N VAL A 23 4.64 -6.58 -1.00
CA VAL A 23 3.45 -6.87 -0.21
C VAL A 23 2.40 -5.82 -0.53
N GLU A 24 1.17 -6.25 -0.74
CA GLU A 24 -0.01 -5.41 -0.89
C GLU A 24 -1.01 -5.73 0.22
N ILE A 25 -1.48 -4.71 0.92
CA ILE A 25 -2.51 -4.79 1.93
C ILE A 25 -3.77 -4.16 1.36
N GLY A 26 -4.81 -4.98 1.15
CA GLY A 26 -6.00 -4.62 0.39
C GLY A 26 -5.89 -5.06 -1.07
N THR A 27 -6.27 -6.31 -1.36
CA THR A 27 -6.24 -6.88 -2.71
C THR A 27 -7.32 -6.25 -3.62
N GLY A 28 -8.51 -6.04 -3.07
CA GLY A 28 -9.67 -5.61 -3.84
C GLY A 28 -9.86 -6.47 -5.08
N CYS A 29 -10.16 -5.86 -6.21
CA CYS A 29 -10.32 -6.57 -7.49
C CYS A 29 -8.99 -6.81 -8.25
N GLY A 30 -7.83 -6.54 -7.65
CA GLY A 30 -6.50 -6.80 -8.21
C GLY A 30 -5.93 -5.67 -9.08
N SER A 31 -6.60 -4.53 -9.14
CA SER A 31 -6.18 -3.40 -10.00
C SER A 31 -4.79 -2.88 -9.64
N SER A 32 -4.55 -2.55 -8.38
CA SER A 32 -3.26 -2.08 -7.85
C SER A 32 -2.16 -3.13 -8.01
N GLY A 33 -2.48 -4.39 -7.70
CA GLY A 33 -1.55 -5.51 -7.88
C GLY A 33 -1.07 -5.68 -9.33
N ILE A 34 -1.94 -5.46 -10.32
CA ILE A 34 -1.56 -5.47 -11.75
C ILE A 34 -0.58 -4.34 -12.06
N TRP A 35 -0.83 -3.12 -11.54
CA TRP A 35 0.09 -2.01 -11.73
C TRP A 35 1.46 -2.26 -11.10
N LEU A 36 1.48 -2.80 -9.88
CA LEU A 36 2.71 -3.19 -9.18
C LEU A 36 3.50 -4.22 -9.99
N LEU A 37 2.86 -5.33 -10.36
CA LEU A 37 3.50 -6.41 -11.13
C LEU A 37 4.05 -5.94 -12.47
N ARG A 38 3.37 -5.02 -13.15
CA ARG A 38 3.85 -4.42 -14.40
C ARG A 38 5.07 -3.52 -14.23
N GLY A 39 5.31 -3.00 -13.03
CA GLY A 39 6.51 -2.24 -12.68
C GLY A 39 7.65 -3.09 -12.13
N MET A 40 7.32 -4.22 -11.55
CA MET A 40 8.28 -5.14 -10.94
C MET A 40 9.12 -5.88 -12.01
N ARG A 41 10.25 -6.45 -11.58
CA ARG A 41 11.12 -7.22 -12.48
C ARG A 41 10.46 -8.53 -12.94
N PRO A 42 10.84 -9.06 -14.11
CA PRO A 42 10.38 -10.40 -14.54
C PRO A 42 10.68 -11.46 -13.47
N GLY A 43 9.71 -12.38 -13.25
CA GLY A 43 9.84 -13.42 -12.23
C GLY A 43 9.65 -12.94 -10.78
N SER A 44 9.16 -11.72 -10.59
CA SER A 44 8.82 -11.15 -9.28
C SER A 44 7.61 -11.83 -8.64
N THR A 45 7.46 -11.63 -7.32
CA THR A 45 6.32 -12.14 -6.54
C THR A 45 5.65 -11.00 -5.78
N LEU A 46 4.34 -10.85 -5.98
CA LEU A 46 3.45 -10.03 -5.18
C LEU A 46 2.72 -10.91 -4.17
N THR A 47 2.84 -10.59 -2.88
CA THR A 47 2.01 -11.14 -1.81
C THR A 47 0.91 -10.14 -1.52
N SER A 48 -0.35 -10.49 -1.78
CA SER A 48 -1.50 -9.60 -1.59
C SER A 48 -2.46 -10.19 -0.57
N VAL A 49 -2.84 -9.37 0.42
CA VAL A 49 -3.62 -9.78 1.60
C VAL A 49 -4.96 -9.06 1.58
N ASP A 50 -6.04 -9.80 1.79
CA ASP A 50 -7.39 -9.25 1.92
C ASP A 50 -8.25 -10.13 2.82
N THR A 51 -9.24 -9.54 3.48
CA THR A 51 -10.22 -10.27 4.32
C THR A 51 -11.38 -10.81 3.50
N GLU A 52 -11.61 -10.31 2.28
CA GLU A 52 -12.77 -10.63 1.46
C GLU A 52 -12.47 -11.74 0.44
N PRO A 53 -13.04 -12.95 0.61
CA PRO A 53 -12.81 -14.07 -0.32
C PRO A 53 -13.21 -13.76 -1.75
N GLU A 54 -14.29 -12.98 -1.91
CA GLU A 54 -14.81 -12.63 -3.22
C GLU A 54 -13.85 -11.69 -3.98
N TYR A 55 -13.24 -10.73 -3.29
CA TYR A 55 -12.20 -9.89 -3.88
C TYR A 55 -11.02 -10.73 -4.36
N GLN A 56 -10.54 -11.66 -3.56
CA GLN A 56 -9.44 -12.53 -3.96
C GLN A 56 -9.79 -13.43 -5.15
N ARG A 57 -11.05 -13.89 -5.24
CA ARG A 57 -11.53 -14.65 -6.39
C ARG A 57 -11.50 -13.81 -7.68
N VAL A 58 -11.96 -12.56 -7.61
CA VAL A 58 -11.94 -11.61 -8.72
C VAL A 58 -10.50 -11.26 -9.10
N ALA A 59 -9.66 -10.92 -8.12
CA ALA A 59 -8.26 -10.57 -8.33
C ALA A 59 -7.48 -11.71 -9.02
N ARG A 60 -7.69 -12.96 -8.61
CA ARG A 60 -7.05 -14.12 -9.24
C ARG A 60 -7.36 -14.21 -10.74
N LYS A 61 -8.62 -13.99 -11.13
CA LYS A 61 -9.01 -13.94 -12.53
C LYS A 61 -8.35 -12.77 -13.26
N ALA A 62 -8.34 -11.59 -12.64
CA ALA A 62 -7.74 -10.39 -13.21
C ALA A 62 -6.23 -10.58 -13.47
N PHE A 63 -5.48 -11.14 -12.52
CA PHE A 63 -4.06 -11.45 -12.69
C PHE A 63 -3.81 -12.43 -13.83
N THR A 64 -4.59 -13.51 -13.92
CA THR A 64 -4.50 -14.48 -15.01
C THR A 64 -4.79 -13.84 -16.36
N GLN A 65 -5.83 -13.02 -16.46
CA GLN A 65 -6.20 -12.30 -17.69
C GLN A 65 -5.13 -11.26 -18.09
N ALA A 66 -4.45 -10.67 -17.11
CA ALA A 66 -3.34 -9.74 -17.33
C ALA A 66 -2.03 -10.45 -17.74
N GLY A 67 -2.00 -11.79 -17.78
CA GLY A 67 -0.87 -12.60 -18.21
C GLY A 67 0.12 -12.98 -17.11
N PHE A 68 -0.22 -12.78 -15.83
CA PHE A 68 0.66 -13.14 -14.72
C PHE A 68 0.47 -14.60 -14.32
N ALA A 69 1.58 -15.30 -14.11
CA ALA A 69 1.57 -16.67 -13.63
C ALA A 69 1.11 -16.76 -12.16
N GLN A 70 0.49 -17.87 -11.79
CA GLN A 70 -0.07 -18.06 -10.46
C GLN A 70 0.98 -17.94 -9.33
N ASN A 71 2.22 -18.32 -9.58
CA ASN A 71 3.32 -18.21 -8.64
C ASN A 71 3.85 -16.78 -8.47
N GLN A 72 3.47 -15.85 -9.34
CA GLN A 72 3.78 -14.42 -9.22
C GLN A 72 2.80 -13.68 -8.31
N CYS A 73 1.62 -14.25 -8.06
CA CYS A 73 0.52 -13.61 -7.32
C CYS A 73 0.10 -14.48 -6.14
N ARG A 74 0.76 -14.30 -5.01
CA ARG A 74 0.44 -15.02 -3.78
C ARG A 74 -0.70 -14.29 -3.05
N LEU A 75 -1.92 -14.80 -3.19
CA LEU A 75 -3.09 -14.27 -2.50
C LEU A 75 -3.27 -14.95 -1.14
N ILE A 76 -3.37 -14.16 -0.08
CA ILE A 76 -3.56 -14.65 1.29
C ILE A 76 -4.86 -14.06 1.84
N LEU A 77 -5.79 -14.93 2.18
CA LEU A 77 -7.04 -14.57 2.85
C LEU A 77 -6.79 -14.43 4.34
N GLY A 78 -7.06 -13.25 4.90
CA GLY A 78 -6.91 -12.97 6.32
C GLY A 78 -6.74 -11.50 6.63
N ARG A 79 -6.78 -11.17 7.92
CA ARG A 79 -6.46 -9.82 8.40
C ARG A 79 -4.97 -9.54 8.21
N ALA A 80 -4.64 -8.36 7.71
CA ALA A 80 -3.24 -8.01 7.45
C ALA A 80 -2.38 -8.11 8.72
N LEU A 81 -2.84 -7.61 9.86
CA LEU A 81 -2.11 -7.64 11.14
C LEU A 81 -1.87 -9.07 11.67
N ASP A 82 -2.62 -10.07 11.21
CA ASP A 82 -2.39 -11.48 11.55
C ASP A 82 -1.43 -12.18 10.55
N VAL A 83 -1.35 -11.64 9.33
CA VAL A 83 -0.52 -12.19 8.24
C VAL A 83 0.88 -11.61 8.25
N LEU A 84 1.00 -10.28 8.37
CA LEU A 84 2.28 -9.57 8.29
C LEU A 84 3.34 -10.09 9.28
N PRO A 85 3.02 -10.46 10.54
CA PRO A 85 4.00 -11.02 11.47
C PRO A 85 4.67 -12.31 11.01
N ARG A 86 4.06 -13.04 10.07
CA ARG A 86 4.57 -14.31 9.51
C ARG A 86 5.47 -14.12 8.29
N LEU A 87 5.59 -12.88 7.81
CA LEU A 87 6.43 -12.53 6.67
C LEU A 87 7.84 -12.19 7.16
N SER A 88 8.84 -12.45 6.30
CA SER A 88 10.26 -12.34 6.65
C SER A 88 10.73 -10.89 6.72
N ASP A 89 11.56 -10.59 7.71
CA ASP A 89 12.17 -9.29 7.93
C ASP A 89 13.14 -8.93 6.81
N GLY A 90 13.13 -7.66 6.37
CA GLY A 90 14.08 -7.14 5.37
C GLY A 90 14.02 -7.81 3.99
N ALA A 91 12.97 -8.57 3.71
CA ALA A 91 12.87 -9.40 2.50
C ALA A 91 12.09 -8.74 1.35
N TYR A 92 11.52 -7.57 1.57
CA TYR A 92 10.62 -6.94 0.62
C TYR A 92 11.18 -5.62 0.09
N ASP A 93 10.96 -5.40 -1.21
CA ASP A 93 11.35 -4.18 -1.91
C ASP A 93 10.28 -3.10 -1.82
N MET A 94 9.01 -3.50 -1.70
CA MET A 94 7.90 -2.57 -1.65
C MET A 94 6.76 -3.12 -0.77
N VAL A 95 6.12 -2.21 -0.03
CA VAL A 95 4.87 -2.46 0.70
C VAL A 95 3.86 -1.40 0.27
N PHE A 96 2.69 -1.81 -0.19
CA PHE A 96 1.59 -0.92 -0.55
C PHE A 96 0.38 -1.17 0.34
N CYS A 97 -0.18 -0.10 0.89
CA CYS A 97 -1.32 -0.13 1.80
C CYS A 97 -2.51 0.60 1.18
N ASP A 98 -3.59 -0.13 0.93
CA ASP A 98 -4.88 0.36 0.41
C ASP A 98 -6.03 -0.35 1.12
N ALA A 99 -6.08 -0.24 2.42
CA ALA A 99 -7.08 -0.85 3.30
C ALA A 99 -7.60 0.20 4.29
N ASP A 100 -8.09 -0.21 5.45
CA ASP A 100 -8.60 0.70 6.48
C ASP A 100 -7.48 1.63 6.99
N ALA A 101 -7.66 2.93 6.85
CA ALA A 101 -6.67 3.93 7.27
C ALA A 101 -6.42 3.94 8.79
N ARG A 102 -7.35 3.43 9.59
CA ARG A 102 -7.19 3.28 11.04
C ARG A 102 -6.02 2.37 11.41
N ASP A 103 -5.72 1.39 10.57
CA ASP A 103 -4.63 0.43 10.77
C ASP A 103 -3.29 0.91 10.17
N TYR A 104 -3.23 2.07 9.50
CA TYR A 104 -2.03 2.56 8.82
C TYR A 104 -0.80 2.74 9.73
N PRO A 105 -0.92 3.20 11.00
CA PRO A 105 0.24 3.25 11.90
C PRO A 105 0.84 1.87 12.17
N ASP A 106 0.01 0.84 12.32
CA ASP A 106 0.45 -0.53 12.51
C ASP A 106 1.05 -1.11 11.23
N TYR A 107 0.48 -0.77 10.06
CA TYR A 107 1.06 -1.14 8.77
C TYR A 107 2.39 -0.46 8.51
N LEU A 108 2.59 0.78 8.96
CA LEU A 108 3.88 1.47 8.91
C LEU A 108 4.93 0.73 9.74
N THR A 109 4.59 0.36 10.97
CA THR A 109 5.46 -0.43 11.85
C THR A 109 5.86 -1.77 11.20
N ALA A 110 4.89 -2.47 10.63
CA ALA A 110 5.14 -3.72 9.91
C ALA A 110 6.00 -3.50 8.66
N ALA A 111 5.73 -2.46 7.88
CA ALA A 111 6.48 -2.13 6.66
C ALA A 111 7.95 -1.83 6.97
N LEU A 112 8.24 -1.09 8.04
CA LEU A 112 9.62 -0.82 8.47
C LEU A 112 10.41 -2.10 8.78
N ARG A 113 9.75 -3.12 9.34
CA ARG A 113 10.35 -4.42 9.58
C ARG A 113 10.54 -5.23 8.28
N LEU A 114 9.53 -5.24 7.43
CA LEU A 114 9.50 -6.08 6.21
C LEU A 114 10.43 -5.55 5.12
N LEU A 115 10.55 -4.22 4.99
CA LEU A 115 11.34 -3.60 3.94
C LEU A 115 12.84 -3.76 4.18
N ARG A 116 13.56 -4.09 3.10
CA ARG A 116 14.99 -3.86 3.06
C ARG A 116 15.33 -2.37 3.06
N VAL A 117 16.57 -2.02 3.33
CA VAL A 117 17.10 -0.67 3.09
C VAL A 117 16.96 -0.34 1.59
N GLY A 118 16.49 0.85 1.28
CA GLY A 118 16.17 1.29 -0.08
C GLY A 118 14.79 0.81 -0.57
N GLY A 119 14.05 0.03 0.21
CA GLY A 119 12.67 -0.36 -0.09
C GLY A 119 11.68 0.79 0.12
N ILE A 120 10.50 0.68 -0.47
CA ILE A 120 9.47 1.72 -0.48
C ILE A 120 8.21 1.23 0.24
N VAL A 121 7.68 2.03 1.17
CA VAL A 121 6.29 1.92 1.63
C VAL A 121 5.45 2.99 0.95
N ALA A 122 4.21 2.65 0.57
CA ALA A 122 3.25 3.59 0.01
C ALA A 122 1.85 3.38 0.61
N PHE A 123 1.17 4.48 0.93
CA PHE A 123 -0.18 4.50 1.50
C PHE A 123 -1.10 5.26 0.56
N ASN A 124 -2.19 4.61 0.14
CA ASN A 124 -3.23 5.26 -0.66
C ASN A 124 -4.17 6.07 0.24
N ASN A 125 -4.91 7.01 -0.37
CA ASN A 125 -5.92 7.85 0.28
C ASN A 125 -5.35 8.68 1.46
N ALA A 126 -4.11 9.09 1.38
CA ALA A 126 -3.40 9.77 2.46
C ALA A 126 -3.85 11.22 2.71
N LEU A 127 -4.72 11.79 1.86
CA LEU A 127 -5.28 13.14 2.00
C LEU A 127 -6.75 13.15 2.43
N LEU A 128 -7.44 12.00 2.47
CA LEU A 128 -8.88 11.93 2.73
C LEU A 128 -9.32 12.36 4.13
N ALA A 129 -8.40 12.54 5.06
CA ALA A 129 -8.73 12.88 6.42
C ALA A 129 -7.72 13.85 7.04
N GLY A 130 -7.60 15.04 6.48
CA GLY A 130 -6.95 16.18 7.14
C GLY A 130 -8.00 17.14 7.71
N PRO A 131 -7.68 17.99 8.71
CA PRO A 131 -8.58 19.03 9.22
C PRO A 131 -8.96 20.07 8.17
N ASP A 132 -8.21 20.15 7.05
CA ASP A 132 -8.55 20.92 5.85
C ASP A 132 -9.02 19.98 4.72
N GLY A 133 -9.35 18.71 5.04
CA GLY A 133 -9.87 17.76 4.10
C GLY A 133 -11.05 18.38 3.38
N LEU A 134 -10.92 18.53 2.08
CA LEU A 134 -12.02 18.96 1.22
C LEU A 134 -13.20 18.10 1.60
N ALA A 135 -14.17 18.72 2.31
CA ALA A 135 -15.44 18.10 2.58
C ALA A 135 -15.95 17.52 1.27
N GLY A 136 -16.43 16.28 1.31
CA GLY A 136 -17.16 15.71 0.18
C GLY A 136 -18.25 16.69 -0.25
N PRO A 137 -18.85 16.53 -1.44
CA PRO A 137 -19.80 17.49 -2.01
C PRO A 137 -20.96 17.86 -1.09
N ASP A 138 -21.14 17.17 0.02
CA ASP A 138 -22.22 17.37 0.98
C ASP A 138 -21.81 18.10 2.27
N GLY A 139 -20.57 18.57 2.39
CA GLY A 139 -20.14 19.53 3.44
C GLY A 139 -20.25 19.04 4.89
N GLU A 140 -20.51 17.77 5.15
CA GLU A 140 -20.47 17.22 6.49
C GLU A 140 -19.02 16.94 6.88
N ALA A 141 -18.45 17.85 7.67
CA ALA A 141 -17.26 17.56 8.44
C ALA A 141 -17.55 16.30 9.26
N ALA A 142 -16.71 15.26 9.10
CA ALA A 142 -16.73 14.12 9.99
C ALA A 142 -16.47 14.67 11.40
N ALA A 143 -17.57 14.86 12.15
CA ALA A 143 -17.51 15.30 13.53
C ALA A 143 -16.77 14.25 14.34
N ASP A 144 -15.78 14.72 15.14
CA ASP A 144 -15.17 14.04 16.28
C ASP A 144 -15.46 12.53 16.38
N ASP A 145 -14.72 11.75 15.62
CA ASP A 145 -14.50 10.34 15.96
C ASP A 145 -13.32 10.33 16.96
N PRO A 146 -13.56 10.19 18.25
CA PRO A 146 -12.51 10.23 19.26
C PRO A 146 -11.51 9.08 19.15
N ASP A 147 -11.83 8.04 18.36
CA ASP A 147 -10.96 6.90 18.06
C ASP A 147 -10.42 6.95 16.60
N GLY A 148 -10.74 7.98 15.84
CA GLY A 148 -10.31 8.17 14.46
C GLY A 148 -8.83 8.51 14.37
N VAL A 149 -8.03 7.64 13.77
CA VAL A 149 -6.64 7.97 13.42
C VAL A 149 -6.67 9.09 12.39
N ASN A 150 -6.22 10.28 12.80
CA ASN A 150 -6.08 11.41 11.90
C ASN A 150 -4.98 11.07 10.85
N PRO A 151 -5.25 11.07 9.55
CA PRO A 151 -4.21 10.86 8.53
C PRO A 151 -3.09 11.90 8.55
N LEU A 152 -3.33 13.09 9.10
CA LEU A 152 -2.25 14.01 9.43
C LEU A 152 -1.26 13.38 10.42
N ASP A 153 -1.73 12.44 11.25
CA ASP A 153 -0.87 11.74 12.18
C ASP A 153 0.05 10.76 11.45
N LEU A 154 -0.46 10.02 10.45
CA LEU A 154 0.39 9.15 9.62
C LEU A 154 1.48 9.93 8.87
N ALA A 155 1.11 11.01 8.18
CA ALA A 155 2.08 11.84 7.46
C ALA A 155 3.10 12.47 8.41
N SER A 156 2.69 12.84 9.62
CA SER A 156 3.56 13.37 10.67
C SER A 156 4.49 12.27 11.21
N GLN A 157 3.98 11.08 11.48
CA GLN A 157 4.78 9.93 11.91
C GLN A 157 5.82 9.55 10.86
N VAL A 158 5.43 9.50 9.59
CA VAL A 158 6.35 9.17 8.49
C VAL A 158 7.44 10.24 8.36
N ARG A 159 7.09 11.53 8.47
CA ARG A 159 8.06 12.65 8.41
C ARG A 159 8.99 12.70 9.60
N ALA A 160 8.50 12.34 10.78
CA ALA A 160 9.29 12.34 12.02
C ALA A 160 10.22 11.11 12.12
N ASN A 161 10.06 10.13 11.26
CA ASN A 161 10.87 8.92 11.30
C ASN A 161 12.17 9.11 10.51
N ASP A 162 13.30 9.14 11.21
CA ASP A 162 14.63 9.36 10.62
C ASP A 162 15.06 8.26 9.64
N LEU A 163 14.43 7.08 9.70
CA LEU A 163 14.67 5.98 8.77
C LEU A 163 13.90 6.11 7.45
N LEU A 164 13.10 7.17 7.27
CA LEU A 164 12.25 7.35 6.11
C LEU A 164 12.55 8.65 5.36
N VAL A 165 12.52 8.57 4.04
CA VAL A 165 12.54 9.74 3.14
C VAL A 165 11.17 9.82 2.46
N PRO A 166 10.26 10.68 2.94
CA PRO A 166 8.89 10.72 2.49
C PRO A 166 8.67 11.62 1.27
N VAL A 167 7.62 11.31 0.52
CA VAL A 167 7.00 12.20 -0.46
C VAL A 167 5.48 12.01 -0.43
N LEU A 168 4.74 13.11 -0.47
CA LEU A 168 3.29 13.09 -0.69
C LEU A 168 3.01 13.50 -2.13
N LEU A 169 2.45 12.59 -2.90
CA LEU A 169 2.05 12.81 -4.29
C LEU A 169 0.55 13.15 -4.32
N PRO A 170 0.14 14.30 -4.87
CA PRO A 170 -1.26 14.72 -4.95
C PRO A 170 -1.98 13.99 -6.10
N LEU A 171 -2.01 12.67 -6.05
CA LEU A 171 -2.66 11.79 -7.01
C LEU A 171 -3.90 11.16 -6.39
N GLY A 172 -5.06 11.34 -7.02
CA GLY A 172 -6.32 10.92 -6.42
C GLY A 172 -6.50 11.55 -5.04
N ASP A 173 -6.80 10.72 -4.07
CA ASP A 173 -6.95 11.13 -2.66
C ASP A 173 -5.62 11.14 -1.89
N GLY A 174 -4.51 11.29 -2.61
CA GLY A 174 -3.15 11.36 -2.09
C GLY A 174 -2.45 10.01 -1.97
N LEU A 175 -1.23 9.94 -2.49
CA LEU A 175 -0.34 8.81 -2.33
C LEU A 175 0.87 9.25 -1.48
N LEU A 176 0.92 8.82 -0.23
CA LEU A 176 2.08 9.01 0.64
C LEU A 176 3.06 7.87 0.42
N ALA A 177 4.26 8.17 -0.02
CA ALA A 177 5.31 7.17 -0.19
C ALA A 177 6.56 7.56 0.59
N ALA A 178 7.32 6.56 1.05
CA ALA A 178 8.59 6.78 1.71
C ALA A 178 9.60 5.69 1.39
N VAL A 179 10.85 6.09 1.19
CA VAL A 179 11.98 5.16 1.04
C VAL A 179 12.59 4.90 2.41
N LYS A 180 12.77 3.61 2.76
CA LYS A 180 13.52 3.21 3.94
C LYS A 180 15.02 3.38 3.68
N ARG A 181 15.67 4.24 4.45
CA ARG A 181 17.13 4.37 4.44
C ARG A 181 17.79 3.55 5.56
N GLY A 182 19.08 3.29 5.41
CA GLY A 182 19.89 2.73 6.48
C GLY A 182 20.26 3.78 7.52
N ASP A 183 20.76 3.32 8.63
CA ASP A 183 21.34 4.14 9.69
C ASP A 183 22.57 4.89 9.19
#